data_d77c96552ea21d212117216b48dd5dc6
#
_entry.id   d77c96552ea21d212117216b48dd5dc6
#
_cell.length_a   1.000
_cell.length_b   1.000
_cell.length_c   1.000
_cell.angle_alpha   90.00
_cell.angle_beta   90.00
_cell.angle_gamma   90.00
#
_symmetry.space_group_name_H-M   'P 1'
#
loop_
_entity.id
_entity.type
_entity.pdbx_description
1 polymer ?
#
loop_
_entity_poly.entity_id
_entity_poly.type
_entity_poly.pdbx_seq_one_letter_code
_entity_poly.pdbx_strand_id
1 'polypeptide(L)'
;MVKKAKSSLKSTGTNRYSSPMIITGVVLVVVMIGGLIAAIFAYSNRGDNTSTEVIIEEVTDCPAEDGTQERKLNFEKRPVWCLKNGHTYTAIFNTSEGEIKVSLDTDRTPETVNNFIVLSRFKYYDDTLLFRFDPSLAIIQGGSPHTND
;
A
#
# COMPACT_ATOMS: atom_id res chain seq x y z
N MET A 1 -22.18 -78.55 -11.28
CA MET A 1 -22.55 -78.54 -9.86
C MET A 1 -21.79 -77.47 -9.15
N VAL A 2 -22.43 -76.33 -8.83
CA VAL A 2 -21.82 -75.24 -8.12
C VAL A 2 -22.38 -75.18 -6.71
N LYS A 3 -21.52 -75.37 -5.71
CA LYS A 3 -21.89 -75.29 -4.30
C LYS A 3 -21.85 -73.81 -3.84
N LYS A 4 -22.98 -73.33 -3.38
CA LYS A 4 -23.23 -71.99 -2.79
C LYS A 4 -22.76 -71.99 -1.33
N ALA A 5 -21.75 -71.13 -1.01
CA ALA A 5 -21.31 -70.91 0.38
C ALA A 5 -22.16 -69.85 1.01
N LYS A 6 -22.81 -70.13 2.15
CA LYS A 6 -23.49 -69.18 3.01
C LYS A 6 -22.49 -68.57 3.99
N SER A 7 -22.31 -67.28 3.97
CA SER A 7 -21.58 -66.53 5.00
C SER A 7 -22.59 -66.07 6.05
N SER A 8 -22.40 -66.50 7.28
CA SER A 8 -23.16 -66.08 8.46
C SER A 8 -22.49 -64.84 9.04
N LEU A 9 -23.15 -63.70 8.98
CA LEU A 9 -22.74 -62.46 9.67
C LEU A 9 -23.20 -62.54 11.13
N LYS A 10 -22.23 -62.62 12.03
CA LYS A 10 -22.47 -62.61 13.48
C LYS A 10 -22.60 -61.12 13.90
N SER A 11 -23.78 -60.71 14.31
CA SER A 11 -24.06 -59.42 14.90
C SER A 11 -23.34 -59.25 16.25
N THR A 12 -22.43 -58.35 16.37
CA THR A 12 -21.79 -57.99 17.62
C THR A 12 -22.64 -56.93 18.31
N GLY A 13 -23.22 -57.26 19.43
CA GLY A 13 -24.04 -56.33 20.21
C GLY A 13 -23.24 -55.14 20.72
N THR A 14 -23.73 -53.95 20.44
CA THR A 14 -23.23 -52.72 21.01
C THR A 14 -23.63 -52.62 22.48
N ASN A 15 -22.65 -52.70 23.37
CA ASN A 15 -22.83 -52.39 24.78
C ASN A 15 -23.20 -50.91 24.91
N ARG A 16 -24.45 -50.61 25.25
CA ARG A 16 -24.85 -49.27 25.71
C ARG A 16 -24.30 -49.03 27.11
N TYR A 17 -23.17 -48.37 27.17
CA TYR A 17 -22.66 -47.79 28.41
C TYR A 17 -23.40 -46.48 28.67
N SER A 18 -24.51 -46.52 29.34
CA SER A 18 -25.22 -45.34 29.81
C SER A 18 -25.00 -45.17 31.32
N SER A 19 -23.82 -44.66 31.71
CA SER A 19 -23.69 -44.10 33.05
C SER A 19 -23.81 -42.58 32.97
N PRO A 20 -24.67 -41.95 33.76
CA PRO A 20 -24.92 -40.52 33.72
C PRO A 20 -23.64 -39.69 33.96
N MET A 21 -22.68 -40.25 34.66
CA MET A 21 -21.39 -39.62 34.96
C MET A 21 -20.52 -39.39 33.71
N ILE A 22 -20.59 -40.28 32.70
CA ILE A 22 -19.82 -40.16 31.46
C ILE A 22 -20.42 -39.09 30.55
N ILE A 23 -21.76 -39.00 30.52
CA ILE A 23 -22.45 -37.99 29.71
C ILE A 23 -22.16 -36.58 30.24
N THR A 24 -22.15 -36.40 31.56
CA THR A 24 -21.82 -35.10 32.18
C THR A 24 -20.38 -34.68 31.88
N GLY A 25 -19.42 -35.62 31.92
CA GLY A 25 -18.01 -35.35 31.59
C GLY A 25 -17.82 -34.97 30.12
N VAL A 26 -18.47 -35.65 29.19
CA VAL A 26 -18.39 -35.35 27.75
C VAL A 26 -19.00 -33.98 27.43
N VAL A 27 -20.13 -33.62 28.03
CA VAL A 27 -20.78 -32.32 27.84
C VAL A 27 -19.87 -31.18 28.33
N LEU A 28 -19.24 -31.33 29.49
CA LEU A 28 -18.30 -30.32 30.01
C LEU A 28 -17.08 -30.14 29.11
N VAL A 29 -16.52 -31.21 28.57
CA VAL A 29 -15.37 -31.11 27.64
C VAL A 29 -15.76 -30.41 26.34
N VAL A 30 -16.93 -30.71 25.78
CA VAL A 30 -17.42 -30.07 24.56
C VAL A 30 -17.68 -28.58 24.78
N VAL A 31 -18.23 -28.17 25.93
CA VAL A 31 -18.45 -26.78 26.27
C VAL A 31 -17.12 -26.03 26.43
N MET A 32 -16.12 -26.65 27.08
CA MET A 32 -14.79 -26.06 27.24
C MET A 32 -14.07 -25.90 25.91
N ILE A 33 -14.13 -26.90 25.04
CA ILE A 33 -13.51 -26.82 23.71
C ILE A 33 -14.24 -25.78 22.84
N GLY A 34 -15.57 -25.75 22.86
CA GLY A 34 -16.38 -24.76 22.16
C GLY A 34 -16.10 -23.34 22.63
N GLY A 35 -15.94 -23.11 23.94
CA GLY A 35 -15.55 -21.82 24.52
C GLY A 35 -14.16 -21.39 24.10
N LEU A 36 -13.18 -22.31 24.04
CA LEU A 36 -11.81 -22.02 23.61
C LEU A 36 -11.76 -21.67 22.12
N ILE A 37 -12.49 -22.37 21.26
CA ILE A 37 -12.59 -22.07 19.84
C ILE A 37 -13.24 -20.71 19.61
N ALA A 38 -14.33 -20.41 20.34
CA ALA A 38 -14.97 -19.09 20.25
C ALA A 38 -14.05 -17.95 20.72
N ALA A 39 -13.26 -18.17 21.77
CA ALA A 39 -12.28 -17.19 22.24
C ALA A 39 -11.13 -16.99 21.23
N ILE A 40 -10.63 -18.06 20.61
CA ILE A 40 -9.60 -17.97 19.57
C ILE A 40 -10.17 -17.26 18.34
N PHE A 41 -11.41 -17.53 17.94
CA PHE A 41 -12.07 -16.88 16.82
C PHE A 41 -12.30 -15.38 17.09
N ALA A 42 -12.73 -15.04 18.32
CA ALA A 42 -12.89 -13.64 18.74
C ALA A 42 -11.54 -12.89 18.84
N TYR A 43 -10.47 -13.58 19.24
CA TYR A 43 -9.12 -13.02 19.28
C TYR A 43 -8.53 -12.87 17.87
N SER A 44 -8.73 -13.85 17.00
CA SER A 44 -8.27 -13.80 15.61
C SER A 44 -9.04 -12.77 14.76
N ASN A 45 -10.28 -12.46 15.13
CA ASN A 45 -11.10 -11.43 14.45
C ASN A 45 -10.93 -10.03 15.06
N ARG A 46 -10.11 -9.91 16.13
CA ARG A 46 -9.58 -8.64 16.60
C ARG A 46 -8.32 -8.30 15.77
N GLY A 47 -8.43 -8.43 14.45
CA GLY A 47 -7.53 -7.79 13.53
C GLY A 47 -7.64 -6.30 13.80
N ASP A 48 -6.52 -5.75 14.21
CA ASP A 48 -6.27 -4.33 14.30
C ASP A 48 -6.58 -3.71 12.92
N ASN A 49 -7.84 -3.31 12.73
CA ASN A 49 -8.26 -2.47 11.61
C ASN A 49 -7.78 -1.04 11.85
N THR A 50 -6.54 -0.87 12.33
CA THR A 50 -5.81 0.35 12.10
C THR A 50 -5.19 0.24 10.71
N SER A 51 -6.03 0.04 9.71
CA SER A 51 -5.77 0.61 8.40
C SER A 51 -5.77 2.11 8.66
N THR A 52 -4.60 2.69 8.81
CA THR A 52 -4.41 4.10 8.51
C THR A 52 -4.78 4.18 7.04
N GLU A 53 -6.03 4.46 6.77
CA GLU A 53 -6.50 4.84 5.45
C GLU A 53 -5.72 6.10 5.14
N VAL A 54 -4.64 5.94 4.39
CA VAL A 54 -3.94 7.07 3.81
C VAL A 54 -4.97 7.69 2.88
N ILE A 55 -5.65 8.73 3.37
CA ILE A 55 -6.53 9.55 2.54
C ILE A 55 -5.59 10.21 1.54
N ILE A 56 -5.41 9.56 0.40
CA ILE A 56 -4.70 10.15 -0.72
C ILE A 56 -5.69 11.09 -1.34
N GLU A 57 -5.60 12.35 -0.95
CA GLU A 57 -6.39 13.42 -1.52
C GLU A 57 -6.09 13.49 -3.02
N GLU A 58 -7.11 13.21 -3.83
CA GLU A 58 -7.00 13.27 -5.28
C GLU A 58 -6.76 14.73 -5.68
N VAL A 59 -5.64 14.99 -6.33
CA VAL A 59 -5.35 16.32 -6.88
C VAL A 59 -6.25 16.51 -8.11
N THR A 60 -7.34 17.23 -7.95
CA THR A 60 -8.29 17.54 -9.02
C THR A 60 -7.97 18.87 -9.71
N ASP A 61 -7.28 19.77 -9.02
CA ASP A 61 -6.93 21.09 -9.50
C ASP A 61 -5.42 21.31 -9.50
N CYS A 62 -4.98 22.33 -10.26
CA CYS A 62 -3.58 22.72 -10.26
C CYS A 62 -3.17 23.26 -8.89
N PRO A 63 -2.04 22.80 -8.34
CA PRO A 63 -1.54 23.33 -7.09
C PRO A 63 -1.17 24.82 -7.23
N ALA A 64 -1.26 25.53 -6.12
CA ALA A 64 -1.00 26.98 -6.07
C ALA A 64 0.40 27.34 -6.62
N GLU A 65 0.47 28.45 -7.37
CA GLU A 65 1.71 28.93 -7.97
C GLU A 65 2.61 29.69 -6.98
N ASP A 66 2.03 30.14 -5.87
CA ASP A 66 2.65 31.02 -4.87
C ASP A 66 3.45 30.30 -3.78
N GLY A 67 3.57 28.96 -3.88
CA GLY A 67 4.29 28.16 -2.89
C GLY A 67 3.56 27.94 -1.57
N THR A 68 2.30 28.30 -1.46
CA THR A 68 1.47 28.05 -0.26
C THR A 68 1.04 26.60 -0.11
N GLN A 69 1.16 25.82 -1.20
CA GLN A 69 0.80 24.41 -1.22
C GLN A 69 1.58 23.59 -0.19
N GLU A 70 0.90 22.72 0.54
CA GLU A 70 1.55 21.76 1.42
C GLU A 70 2.42 20.74 0.64
N ARG A 71 3.49 20.28 1.29
CA ARG A 71 4.40 19.30 0.68
C ARG A 71 3.70 17.96 0.48
N LYS A 72 3.76 17.43 -0.73
CA LYS A 72 3.20 16.12 -1.09
C LYS A 72 4.24 15.27 -1.80
N LEU A 73 4.48 14.05 -1.30
CA LEU A 73 5.52 13.16 -1.79
C LEU A 73 4.96 11.93 -2.53
N ASN A 74 3.70 11.58 -2.31
CA ASN A 74 3.08 10.41 -2.89
C ASN A 74 1.89 10.79 -3.77
N PHE A 75 1.83 10.20 -4.96
CA PHE A 75 0.80 10.45 -5.96
C PHE A 75 0.36 9.13 -6.56
N GLU A 76 -0.94 8.86 -6.57
CA GLU A 76 -1.49 7.63 -7.18
C GLU A 76 -1.78 7.78 -8.66
N LYS A 77 -2.05 9.00 -9.10
CA LYS A 77 -2.47 9.30 -10.46
C LYS A 77 -1.52 10.30 -11.10
N ARG A 78 -1.60 10.37 -12.43
CA ARG A 78 -0.91 11.42 -13.18
C ARG A 78 -1.38 12.80 -12.72
N PRO A 79 -0.48 13.80 -12.69
CA PRO A 79 -0.85 15.16 -12.37
C PRO A 79 -1.85 15.72 -13.40
N VAL A 80 -2.73 16.59 -12.93
CA VAL A 80 -3.62 17.37 -13.79
C VAL A 80 -2.81 18.27 -14.71
N TRP A 81 -3.41 18.71 -15.79
CA TRP A 81 -2.75 19.60 -16.75
C TRP A 81 -2.74 21.04 -16.23
N CYS A 82 -1.55 21.61 -15.99
CA CYS A 82 -1.36 22.93 -15.39
C CYS A 82 -0.58 23.89 -16.28
N LEU A 83 -0.14 23.46 -17.46
CA LEU A 83 0.50 24.37 -18.40
C LEU A 83 -0.53 25.32 -19.03
N LYS A 84 -0.17 26.59 -19.07
CA LYS A 84 -0.98 27.64 -19.75
C LYS A 84 -0.43 27.87 -21.15
N ASN A 85 -1.34 27.94 -22.13
CA ASN A 85 -0.96 28.20 -23.52
C ASN A 85 -0.23 29.53 -23.66
N GLY A 86 0.85 29.54 -24.44
CA GLY A 86 1.64 30.74 -24.70
C GLY A 86 2.55 31.20 -23.55
N HIS A 87 2.65 30.43 -22.47
CA HIS A 87 3.56 30.71 -21.36
C HIS A 87 4.88 29.96 -21.53
N THR A 88 5.97 30.60 -21.17
CA THR A 88 7.30 29.99 -21.01
C THR A 88 7.54 29.70 -19.53
N TYR A 89 8.25 28.63 -19.24
CA TYR A 89 8.54 28.21 -17.87
C TYR A 89 10.04 28.07 -17.68
N THR A 90 10.51 28.52 -16.52
CA THR A 90 11.90 28.37 -16.09
C THR A 90 11.93 27.75 -14.71
N ALA A 91 12.64 26.65 -14.54
CA ALA A 91 12.93 26.09 -13.24
C ALA A 91 14.13 26.78 -12.62
N ILE A 92 14.02 27.15 -11.35
CA ILE A 92 15.11 27.74 -10.56
C ILE A 92 15.41 26.77 -9.41
N PHE A 93 16.62 26.18 -9.44
CA PHE A 93 17.09 25.31 -8.38
C PHE A 93 18.03 26.10 -7.47
N ASN A 94 17.59 26.35 -6.25
CA ASN A 94 18.43 26.95 -5.21
C ASN A 94 19.19 25.83 -4.50
N THR A 95 20.46 25.67 -4.80
CA THR A 95 21.30 24.61 -4.22
C THR A 95 22.31 25.17 -3.21
N SER A 96 22.95 24.31 -2.42
CA SER A 96 24.05 24.70 -1.53
C SER A 96 25.23 25.34 -2.28
N GLU A 97 25.41 25.00 -3.55
CA GLU A 97 26.50 25.47 -4.41
C GLU A 97 26.10 26.65 -5.29
N GLY A 98 24.86 27.12 -5.19
CA GLY A 98 24.35 28.23 -5.97
C GLY A 98 23.07 27.93 -6.75
N GLU A 99 22.67 28.90 -7.54
CA GLU A 99 21.42 28.86 -8.31
C GLU A 99 21.65 28.26 -9.70
N ILE A 100 20.78 27.34 -10.11
CA ILE A 100 20.76 26.78 -11.47
C ILE A 100 19.44 27.16 -12.12
N LYS A 101 19.47 27.78 -13.30
CA LYS A 101 18.28 28.12 -14.09
C LYS A 101 18.17 27.23 -15.30
N VAL A 102 17.00 26.61 -15.48
CA VAL A 102 16.72 25.73 -16.61
C VAL A 102 15.45 26.20 -17.31
N SER A 103 15.56 26.54 -18.60
CA SER A 103 14.39 26.80 -19.44
C SER A 103 13.70 25.46 -19.77
N LEU A 104 12.40 25.39 -19.55
CA LEU A 104 11.62 24.18 -19.76
C LEU A 104 10.97 24.22 -21.16
N ASP A 105 11.21 23.18 -21.96
CA ASP A 105 10.74 23.08 -23.34
C ASP A 105 9.31 22.52 -23.39
N THR A 106 8.33 23.41 -23.33
CA THR A 106 6.91 23.07 -23.37
C THR A 106 6.44 22.59 -24.73
N ASP A 107 7.15 22.93 -25.81
CA ASP A 107 6.75 22.59 -27.16
C ASP A 107 7.09 21.13 -27.50
N ARG A 108 8.26 20.66 -27.09
CA ARG A 108 8.73 19.32 -27.39
C ARG A 108 8.40 18.30 -26.31
N THR A 109 8.32 18.73 -25.04
CA THR A 109 8.14 17.83 -23.91
C THR A 109 7.07 18.31 -22.92
N PRO A 110 5.86 18.64 -23.39
CA PRO A 110 4.85 19.28 -22.55
C PRO A 110 4.43 18.43 -21.34
N GLU A 111 4.27 17.11 -21.51
CA GLU A 111 3.89 16.22 -20.41
C GLU A 111 4.97 16.17 -19.32
N THR A 112 6.24 16.12 -19.70
CA THR A 112 7.37 16.12 -18.78
C THR A 112 7.43 17.44 -18.01
N VAL A 113 7.28 18.56 -18.72
CA VAL A 113 7.26 19.88 -18.11
C VAL A 113 6.08 20.05 -17.17
N ASN A 114 4.89 19.60 -17.57
CA ASN A 114 3.71 19.64 -16.71
C ASN A 114 3.93 18.85 -15.41
N ASN A 115 4.43 17.62 -15.52
CA ASN A 115 4.73 16.81 -14.36
C ASN A 115 5.74 17.49 -13.42
N PHE A 116 6.82 18.02 -13.97
CA PHE A 116 7.83 18.73 -13.19
C PHE A 116 7.25 19.95 -12.45
N ILE A 117 6.44 20.77 -13.12
CA ILE A 117 5.83 21.97 -12.54
C ILE A 117 4.87 21.58 -11.40
N VAL A 118 4.00 20.58 -11.60
CA VAL A 118 3.05 20.15 -10.57
C VAL A 118 3.79 19.61 -9.34
N LEU A 119 4.81 18.79 -9.53
CA LEU A 119 5.62 18.28 -8.43
C LEU A 119 6.37 19.39 -7.71
N SER A 120 6.93 20.37 -8.44
CA SER A 120 7.62 21.52 -7.85
C SER A 120 6.69 22.36 -6.99
N ARG A 121 5.44 22.60 -7.44
CA ARG A 121 4.43 23.33 -6.67
C ARG A 121 4.02 22.59 -5.40
N PHE A 122 4.08 21.24 -5.39
CA PHE A 122 3.91 20.41 -4.20
C PHE A 122 5.18 20.29 -3.34
N LYS A 123 6.21 21.06 -3.61
CA LYS A 123 7.49 21.01 -2.88
C LYS A 123 8.11 19.60 -2.84
N TYR A 124 7.85 18.82 -3.90
CA TYR A 124 8.36 17.44 -4.01
C TYR A 124 9.87 17.39 -4.00
N TYR A 125 10.51 18.35 -4.69
CA TYR A 125 11.96 18.43 -4.85
C TYR A 125 12.66 19.17 -3.72
N ASP A 126 11.91 19.83 -2.82
CA ASP A 126 12.51 20.60 -1.73
C ASP A 126 13.28 19.69 -0.79
N ASP A 127 14.46 20.14 -0.35
CA ASP A 127 15.37 19.41 0.55
C ASP A 127 15.83 18.04 0.00
N THR A 128 15.85 17.86 -1.32
CA THR A 128 16.38 16.66 -1.95
C THR A 128 17.84 16.81 -2.32
N LEU A 129 18.56 15.69 -2.44
CA LEU A 129 19.98 15.69 -2.79
C LEU A 129 20.19 15.63 -4.31
N LEU A 130 21.25 16.30 -4.78
CA LEU A 130 21.87 16.03 -6.07
C LEU A 130 22.99 14.99 -5.83
N PHE A 131 22.63 13.73 -5.87
CA PHE A 131 23.46 12.62 -5.40
C PHE A 131 24.42 12.06 -6.45
N ARG A 132 24.29 12.44 -7.72
CA ARG A 132 25.17 11.97 -8.78
C ARG A 132 25.67 13.14 -9.62
N PHE A 133 26.97 13.18 -9.76
CA PHE A 133 27.67 14.05 -10.70
C PHE A 133 28.58 13.19 -11.57
N ASP A 134 28.39 13.23 -12.89
CA ASP A 134 29.19 12.50 -13.86
C ASP A 134 29.63 13.44 -14.98
N PRO A 135 30.84 14.00 -14.90
CA PRO A 135 31.30 14.96 -15.87
C PRO A 135 31.56 14.34 -17.25
N SER A 136 31.81 13.03 -17.33
CA SER A 136 32.05 12.34 -18.61
C SER A 136 30.78 12.24 -19.45
N LEU A 137 29.62 12.18 -18.78
CA LEU A 137 28.30 12.14 -19.41
C LEU A 137 27.58 13.49 -19.33
N ALA A 138 28.20 14.50 -18.72
CA ALA A 138 27.59 15.79 -18.42
C ALA A 138 26.24 15.67 -17.68
N ILE A 139 26.19 14.80 -16.66
CA ILE A 139 24.99 14.50 -15.90
C ILE A 139 25.11 15.01 -14.47
N ILE A 140 24.07 15.71 -14.02
CA ILE A 140 23.74 15.92 -12.60
C ILE A 140 22.40 15.24 -12.35
N GLN A 141 22.29 14.40 -11.32
CA GLN A 141 21.08 13.66 -11.01
C GLN A 141 20.71 13.80 -9.55
N GLY A 142 19.43 14.01 -9.30
CA GLY A 142 18.86 14.12 -7.96
C GLY A 142 17.36 14.37 -8.00
N GLY A 143 16.82 14.87 -6.90
CA GLY A 143 15.41 15.25 -6.80
C GLY A 143 14.46 14.13 -6.43
N SER A 144 14.96 13.02 -5.87
CA SER A 144 14.09 11.98 -5.30
C SER A 144 14.01 12.13 -3.78
N PRO A 145 12.85 12.44 -3.21
CA PRO A 145 12.70 12.58 -1.76
C PRO A 145 12.82 11.26 -1.00
N HIS A 146 12.77 10.13 -1.70
CA HIS A 146 12.87 8.79 -1.12
C HIS A 146 14.29 8.19 -1.15
N THR A 147 15.27 8.92 -1.67
CA THR A 147 16.67 8.47 -1.83
C THR A 147 17.67 9.39 -1.12
N ASN A 148 17.21 10.15 -0.13
CA ASN A 148 18.05 11.05 0.67
C ASN A 148 18.74 10.34 1.86
N ASP A 149 18.55 9.02 2.01
CA ASP A 149 19.09 8.21 3.11
C ASP A 149 20.47 7.64 2.78
#